data_1cfb328812cdeda2d302d7b78a42b7b7
#
_entry.id   1cfb328812cdeda2d302d7b78a42b7b7
#
_cell.length_a   1.000
_cell.length_b   1.000
_cell.length_c   1.000
_cell.angle_alpha   90.00
_cell.angle_beta   90.00
_cell.angle_gamma   90.00
#
_symmetry.space_group_name_H-M   'P 1'
#
loop_
_entity.id
_entity.type
_entity.pdbx_description
1 polymer ?
#
loop_
_entity_poly.entity_id
_entity_poly.type
_entity_poly.pdbx_seq_one_letter_code
_entity_poly.pdbx_strand_id
1 'polypeptide(L)'
;AADVILIGEIRDAETMEHAIAFAETGHLCLGTLHANNANQTIDRIINFFPEERRNQLLMDLSANLRAIVSQRLVRTEDGQGRCAAVEILINTPSIAERIVKGAFGDIKALMDKSRELGMRTFDWALFDLYNQGKISYDEALRNADSANELRLNMKLKSKRGEPEQSTFGGLSLSIDQEPTPEEVEALRHEEMLKQQQRRRELEDEELARLRERKANG
;
A
#
# COMPACT_ATOMS: atom_id res chain seq x y z
N ALA A 1 -24.14 -3.59 -33.83
CA ALA A 1 -23.31 -2.80 -32.91
C ALA A 1 -22.50 -3.76 -32.08
N ALA A 2 -21.27 -3.40 -31.69
CA ALA A 2 -20.46 -4.22 -30.82
C ALA A 2 -20.96 -4.03 -29.38
N ASP A 3 -21.25 -5.11 -28.65
CA ASP A 3 -21.67 -5.04 -27.25
C ASP A 3 -20.48 -4.88 -26.29
N VAL A 4 -19.29 -5.27 -26.75
CA VAL A 4 -18.02 -5.20 -26.00
C VAL A 4 -16.94 -4.53 -26.82
N ILE A 5 -16.24 -3.59 -26.24
CA ILE A 5 -15.14 -2.85 -26.84
C ILE A 5 -13.87 -3.15 -26.04
N LEU A 6 -12.82 -3.59 -26.71
CA LEU A 6 -11.52 -3.82 -26.12
C LEU A 6 -10.55 -2.72 -26.57
N ILE A 7 -10.01 -1.98 -25.59
CA ILE A 7 -8.93 -1.00 -25.78
C ILE A 7 -7.64 -1.63 -25.28
N GLY A 8 -6.70 -1.88 -26.19
CA GLY A 8 -5.45 -2.56 -25.87
C GLY A 8 -4.68 -1.88 -24.73
N GLU A 9 -4.60 -0.55 -24.75
CA GLU A 9 -4.00 0.25 -23.69
C GLU A 9 -4.53 1.68 -23.71
N ILE A 10 -4.81 2.22 -22.50
CA ILE A 10 -5.15 3.63 -22.29
C ILE A 10 -3.91 4.36 -21.79
N ARG A 11 -3.42 5.34 -22.59
CA ARG A 11 -2.18 6.09 -22.32
C ARG A 11 -2.38 7.58 -22.10
N ASP A 12 -3.53 8.10 -22.52
CA ASP A 12 -3.81 9.53 -22.57
C ASP A 12 -5.28 9.85 -22.31
N ALA A 13 -5.58 11.15 -22.19
CA ALA A 13 -6.93 11.65 -21.95
C ALA A 13 -7.90 11.31 -23.09
N GLU A 14 -7.46 11.42 -24.35
CA GLU A 14 -8.31 11.20 -25.50
C GLU A 14 -8.84 9.75 -25.54
N THR A 15 -7.93 8.79 -25.36
CA THR A 15 -8.29 7.37 -25.30
C THR A 15 -9.24 7.07 -24.13
N MET A 16 -9.00 7.71 -22.96
CA MET A 16 -9.84 7.54 -21.77
C MET A 16 -11.24 8.16 -21.98
N GLU A 17 -11.34 9.33 -22.62
CA GLU A 17 -12.62 9.97 -22.98
C GLU A 17 -13.44 9.07 -23.90
N HIS A 18 -12.83 8.46 -24.90
CA HIS A 18 -13.51 7.50 -25.76
C HIS A 18 -14.01 6.27 -24.99
N ALA A 19 -13.19 5.75 -24.04
CA ALA A 19 -13.59 4.63 -23.20
C ALA A 19 -14.83 4.96 -22.35
N ILE A 20 -14.85 6.15 -21.76
CA ILE A 20 -16.00 6.65 -20.98
C ILE A 20 -17.23 6.82 -21.88
N ALA A 21 -17.10 7.47 -23.03
CA ALA A 21 -18.18 7.69 -23.97
C ALA A 21 -18.81 6.37 -24.47
N PHE A 22 -18.02 5.33 -24.71
CA PHE A 22 -18.55 4.01 -25.05
C PHE A 22 -19.29 3.39 -23.86
N ALA A 23 -18.78 3.52 -22.64
CA ALA A 23 -19.45 3.01 -21.45
C ALA A 23 -20.78 3.73 -21.19
N GLU A 24 -20.86 5.06 -21.37
CA GLU A 24 -22.08 5.87 -21.29
C GLU A 24 -23.16 5.46 -22.29
N THR A 25 -22.73 5.02 -23.48
CA THR A 25 -23.66 4.52 -24.51
C THR A 25 -24.06 3.05 -24.32
N GLY A 26 -23.69 2.44 -23.17
CA GLY A 26 -24.14 1.11 -22.75
C GLY A 26 -23.24 -0.04 -23.21
N HIS A 27 -22.07 0.24 -23.79
CA HIS A 27 -21.09 -0.80 -24.16
C HIS A 27 -20.25 -1.22 -22.97
N LEU A 28 -19.91 -2.50 -22.89
CA LEU A 28 -18.87 -2.95 -21.96
C LEU A 28 -17.50 -2.59 -22.53
N CYS A 29 -16.82 -1.62 -21.91
CA CYS A 29 -15.49 -1.21 -22.32
C CYS A 29 -14.44 -1.89 -21.44
N LEU A 30 -13.52 -2.63 -22.02
CA LEU A 30 -12.37 -3.25 -21.37
C LEU A 30 -11.10 -2.51 -21.80
N GLY A 31 -10.38 -1.92 -20.86
CA GLY A 31 -9.13 -1.22 -21.12
C GLY A 31 -8.01 -1.69 -20.21
N THR A 32 -6.77 -1.60 -20.65
CA THR A 32 -5.61 -1.86 -19.81
C THR A 32 -4.85 -0.57 -19.52
N LEU A 33 -4.25 -0.50 -18.32
CA LEU A 33 -3.38 0.58 -17.89
C LEU A 33 -2.13 0.00 -17.21
N HIS A 34 -1.01 0.69 -17.33
CA HIS A 34 0.21 0.36 -16.58
C HIS A 34 0.14 0.94 -15.16
N ALA A 35 -0.50 0.22 -14.25
CA ALA A 35 -0.60 0.55 -12.83
C ALA A 35 -0.44 -0.71 -11.98
N ASN A 36 0.05 -0.56 -10.75
CA ASN A 36 0.36 -1.69 -9.89
C ASN A 36 -0.80 -2.14 -8.99
N ASN A 37 -1.81 -1.28 -8.77
CA ASN A 37 -3.00 -1.57 -7.96
C ASN A 37 -4.15 -0.63 -8.35
N ALA A 38 -5.33 -0.85 -7.75
CA ALA A 38 -6.55 -0.09 -8.04
C ALA A 38 -6.40 1.41 -7.75
N ASN A 39 -5.79 1.81 -6.64
CA ASN A 39 -5.58 3.21 -6.31
C ASN A 39 -4.68 3.90 -7.34
N GLN A 40 -3.55 3.28 -7.69
CA GLN A 40 -2.65 3.81 -8.72
C GLN A 40 -3.31 3.86 -10.10
N THR A 41 -4.24 2.94 -10.39
CA THR A 41 -5.02 3.00 -11.63
C THR A 41 -5.88 4.25 -11.67
N ILE A 42 -6.59 4.56 -10.59
CA ILE A 42 -7.42 5.77 -10.50
C ILE A 42 -6.54 7.03 -10.56
N ASP A 43 -5.45 7.08 -9.81
CA ASP A 43 -4.49 8.20 -9.83
C ASP A 43 -3.94 8.43 -11.24
N ARG A 44 -3.59 7.35 -11.96
CA ARG A 44 -3.09 7.45 -13.33
C ARG A 44 -4.14 8.01 -14.30
N ILE A 45 -5.38 7.56 -14.18
CA ILE A 45 -6.49 8.09 -14.99
C ILE A 45 -6.66 9.60 -14.72
N ILE A 46 -6.67 10.02 -13.45
CA ILE A 46 -6.80 11.42 -13.06
C ILE A 46 -5.66 12.26 -13.65
N ASN A 47 -4.44 11.74 -13.66
CA ASN A 47 -3.26 12.43 -14.15
C ASN A 47 -3.22 12.60 -15.67
N PHE A 48 -4.07 11.91 -16.43
CA PHE A 48 -4.23 12.20 -17.86
C PHE A 48 -4.94 13.53 -18.13
N PHE A 49 -5.72 14.02 -17.15
CA PHE A 49 -6.59 15.19 -17.31
C PHE A 49 -6.06 16.42 -16.59
N PRO A 50 -6.22 17.63 -17.17
CA PRO A 50 -5.93 18.87 -16.48
C PRO A 50 -6.87 19.04 -15.28
N GLU A 51 -6.43 19.89 -14.32
CA GLU A 51 -7.11 20.03 -13.03
C GLU A 51 -8.58 20.47 -13.16
N GLU A 52 -8.86 21.32 -14.13
CA GLU A 52 -10.20 21.87 -14.40
C GLU A 52 -11.21 20.81 -14.79
N ARG A 53 -10.74 19.68 -15.36
CA ARG A 53 -11.59 18.58 -15.83
C ARG A 53 -11.72 17.43 -14.83
N ARG A 54 -10.94 17.43 -13.76
CA ARG A 54 -10.87 16.31 -12.79
C ARG A 54 -12.20 16.05 -12.11
N ASN A 55 -12.94 17.09 -11.72
CA ASN A 55 -14.24 16.91 -11.05
C ASN A 55 -15.24 16.19 -11.95
N GLN A 56 -15.33 16.57 -13.22
CA GLN A 56 -16.20 15.89 -14.17
C GLN A 56 -15.75 14.44 -14.38
N LEU A 57 -14.46 14.21 -14.58
CA LEU A 57 -13.89 12.88 -14.71
C LEU A 57 -14.25 11.96 -13.53
N LEU A 58 -14.15 12.45 -12.29
CA LEU A 58 -14.48 11.66 -11.11
C LEU A 58 -15.97 11.30 -11.06
N MET A 59 -16.85 12.19 -11.50
CA MET A 59 -18.29 11.92 -11.64
C MET A 59 -18.53 10.83 -12.71
N ASP A 60 -17.90 10.96 -13.87
CA ASP A 60 -18.03 10.00 -14.98
C ASP A 60 -17.49 8.61 -14.60
N LEU A 61 -16.32 8.56 -13.93
CA LEU A 61 -15.77 7.32 -13.41
C LEU A 61 -16.66 6.68 -12.35
N SER A 62 -17.22 7.48 -11.43
CA SER A 62 -18.09 6.96 -10.38
C SER A 62 -19.35 6.30 -10.94
N ALA A 63 -19.87 6.80 -12.05
CA ALA A 63 -21.05 6.29 -12.70
C ALA A 63 -20.78 5.08 -13.62
N ASN A 64 -19.68 5.12 -14.35
CA ASN A 64 -19.41 4.20 -15.47
C ASN A 64 -18.43 3.08 -15.15
N LEU A 65 -17.48 3.29 -14.19
CA LEU A 65 -16.56 2.25 -13.77
C LEU A 65 -17.32 1.04 -13.23
N ARG A 66 -16.93 -0.17 -13.63
CA ARG A 66 -17.49 -1.42 -13.12
C ARG A 66 -16.54 -2.10 -12.15
N ALA A 67 -15.31 -2.30 -12.57
CA ALA A 67 -14.29 -2.94 -11.76
C ALA A 67 -12.88 -2.52 -12.21
N ILE A 68 -11.94 -2.66 -11.30
CA ILE A 68 -10.50 -2.63 -11.60
C ILE A 68 -9.93 -3.97 -11.16
N VAL A 69 -9.23 -4.65 -12.08
CA VAL A 69 -8.53 -5.90 -11.82
C VAL A 69 -7.05 -5.67 -12.01
N SER A 70 -6.29 -5.80 -10.94
CA SER A 70 -4.83 -5.64 -10.96
C SER A 70 -4.14 -6.97 -10.71
N GLN A 71 -2.98 -7.20 -11.33
CA GLN A 71 -2.26 -8.46 -11.27
C GLN A 71 -0.79 -8.24 -10.97
N ARG A 72 -0.23 -9.08 -10.06
CA ARG A 72 1.21 -9.21 -9.84
C ARG A 72 1.62 -10.68 -10.01
N LEU A 73 2.75 -10.90 -10.67
CA LEU A 73 3.34 -12.24 -10.77
C LEU A 73 4.34 -12.43 -9.64
N VAL A 74 4.06 -13.38 -8.75
CA VAL A 74 4.89 -13.74 -7.60
C VAL A 74 5.53 -15.11 -7.82
N ARG A 75 6.73 -15.34 -7.28
CA ARG A 75 7.44 -16.63 -7.42
C ARG A 75 6.73 -17.72 -6.65
N THR A 76 6.65 -18.91 -7.26
CA THR A 76 6.15 -20.11 -6.56
C THR A 76 7.13 -20.56 -5.48
N GLU A 77 6.63 -21.32 -4.49
CA GLU A 77 7.40 -21.78 -3.34
C GLU A 77 8.59 -22.66 -3.75
N ASP A 78 8.45 -23.44 -4.82
CA ASP A 78 9.51 -24.26 -5.43
C ASP A 78 10.52 -23.46 -6.26
N GLY A 79 10.26 -22.17 -6.47
CA GLY A 79 11.11 -21.25 -7.25
C GLY A 79 11.12 -21.53 -8.76
N GLN A 80 10.36 -22.52 -9.26
CA GLN A 80 10.39 -22.94 -10.66
C GLN A 80 9.45 -22.13 -11.56
N GLY A 81 8.48 -21.41 -10.96
CA GLY A 81 7.47 -20.72 -11.73
C GLY A 81 7.01 -19.42 -11.08
N ARG A 82 5.90 -18.91 -11.60
CA ARG A 82 5.20 -17.74 -11.07
C ARG A 82 3.71 -18.01 -11.03
N CYS A 83 3.04 -17.48 -10.00
CA CYS A 83 1.59 -17.46 -9.92
C CYS A 83 1.09 -16.03 -9.82
N ALA A 84 -0.16 -15.80 -10.20
CA ALA A 84 -0.76 -14.48 -10.18
C ALA A 84 -1.40 -14.19 -8.82
N ALA A 85 -0.96 -13.14 -8.16
CA ALA A 85 -1.74 -12.47 -7.12
C ALA A 85 -2.66 -11.45 -7.81
N VAL A 86 -3.96 -11.49 -7.53
CA VAL A 86 -4.96 -10.67 -8.20
C VAL A 86 -5.70 -9.82 -7.17
N GLU A 87 -5.68 -8.51 -7.38
CA GLU A 87 -6.52 -7.55 -6.68
C GLU A 87 -7.78 -7.26 -7.50
N ILE A 88 -8.93 -7.14 -6.82
CA ILE A 88 -10.21 -6.88 -7.46
C ILE A 88 -10.94 -5.79 -6.67
N LEU A 89 -11.17 -4.66 -7.31
CA LEU A 89 -12.04 -3.60 -6.85
C LEU A 89 -13.33 -3.65 -7.67
N ILE A 90 -14.48 -3.67 -7.01
CA ILE A 90 -15.80 -3.57 -7.64
C ILE A 90 -16.39 -2.21 -7.29
N ASN A 91 -16.90 -1.48 -8.28
CA ASN A 91 -17.48 -0.17 -8.05
C ASN A 91 -18.88 -0.28 -7.42
N THR A 92 -18.91 -0.48 -6.10
CA THR A 92 -20.15 -0.39 -5.31
C THR A 92 -20.51 1.06 -5.04
N PRO A 93 -21.75 1.37 -4.59
CA PRO A 93 -22.14 2.73 -4.22
C PRO A 93 -21.20 3.41 -3.24
N SER A 94 -20.65 2.64 -2.26
CA SER A 94 -19.67 3.18 -1.31
C SER A 94 -18.32 3.52 -1.96
N ILE A 95 -17.88 2.74 -2.94
CA ILE A 95 -16.65 3.02 -3.73
C ILE A 95 -16.90 4.23 -4.64
N ALA A 96 -18.03 4.27 -5.35
CA ALA A 96 -18.42 5.39 -6.20
C ALA A 96 -18.43 6.72 -5.43
N GLU A 97 -18.97 6.72 -4.21
CA GLU A 97 -18.96 7.89 -3.32
C GLU A 97 -17.53 8.35 -2.99
N ARG A 98 -16.59 7.43 -2.73
CA ARG A 98 -15.18 7.76 -2.47
C ARG A 98 -14.48 8.31 -3.72
N ILE A 99 -14.81 7.77 -4.89
CA ILE A 99 -14.30 8.28 -6.17
C ILE A 99 -14.75 9.74 -6.37
N VAL A 100 -16.05 10.03 -6.25
CA VAL A 100 -16.57 11.40 -6.39
C VAL A 100 -15.90 12.39 -5.43
N LYS A 101 -15.67 11.96 -4.17
CA LYS A 101 -15.05 12.79 -3.13
C LYS A 101 -13.53 12.91 -3.25
N GLY A 102 -12.89 12.16 -4.15
CA GLY A 102 -11.43 12.07 -4.23
C GLY A 102 -10.78 11.41 -3.01
N ALA A 103 -11.54 10.66 -2.21
CA ALA A 103 -11.09 10.01 -0.97
C ALA A 103 -10.52 8.61 -1.24
N PHE A 104 -9.49 8.53 -2.11
CA PHE A 104 -8.92 7.26 -2.58
C PHE A 104 -8.20 6.47 -1.48
N GLY A 105 -7.69 7.15 -0.43
CA GLY A 105 -7.06 6.50 0.72
C GLY A 105 -7.98 5.53 1.47
N ASP A 106 -9.30 5.75 1.42
CA ASP A 106 -10.29 4.92 2.10
C ASP A 106 -10.66 3.65 1.31
N ILE A 107 -10.35 3.60 0.01
CA ILE A 107 -10.79 2.53 -0.90
C ILE A 107 -10.28 1.17 -0.43
N LYS A 108 -9.02 1.06 -0.06
CA LYS A 108 -8.42 -0.21 0.39
C LYS A 108 -9.13 -0.77 1.62
N ALA A 109 -9.46 0.09 2.59
CA ALA A 109 -10.20 -0.32 3.79
C ALA A 109 -11.64 -0.75 3.48
N LEU A 110 -12.28 -0.16 2.47
CA LEU A 110 -13.59 -0.59 2.00
C LEU A 110 -13.52 -1.94 1.27
N MET A 111 -12.50 -2.16 0.45
CA MET A 111 -12.29 -3.45 -0.22
C MET A 111 -12.10 -4.58 0.79
N ASP A 112 -11.34 -4.35 1.85
CA ASP A 112 -11.11 -5.33 2.93
C ASP A 112 -12.41 -5.72 3.65
N LYS A 113 -13.31 -4.76 3.86
CA LYS A 113 -14.61 -4.98 4.51
C LYS A 113 -15.65 -5.59 3.59
N SER A 114 -15.42 -5.60 2.27
CA SER A 114 -16.41 -6.01 1.25
C SER A 114 -15.97 -7.27 0.49
N ARG A 115 -15.23 -8.16 1.14
CA ARG A 115 -14.76 -9.42 0.53
C ARG A 115 -15.89 -10.34 0.09
N GLU A 116 -16.99 -10.34 0.81
CA GLU A 116 -18.22 -11.09 0.47
C GLU A 116 -18.85 -10.66 -0.86
N LEU A 117 -18.56 -9.43 -1.32
CA LEU A 117 -18.99 -8.92 -2.63
C LEU A 117 -18.02 -9.30 -3.76
N GLY A 118 -16.97 -10.06 -3.47
CA GLY A 118 -15.96 -10.46 -4.44
C GLY A 118 -14.76 -9.51 -4.53
N MET A 119 -14.70 -8.46 -3.70
CA MET A 119 -13.51 -7.59 -3.63
C MET A 119 -12.34 -8.31 -2.97
N ARG A 120 -11.13 -7.96 -3.38
CA ARG A 120 -9.92 -8.59 -2.88
C ARG A 120 -8.73 -7.65 -3.00
N THR A 121 -8.02 -7.39 -1.90
CA THR A 121 -6.75 -6.66 -1.92
C THR A 121 -5.59 -7.59 -2.26
N PHE A 122 -4.44 -7.02 -2.66
CA PHE A 122 -3.24 -7.82 -2.90
C PHE A 122 -2.80 -8.58 -1.64
N ASP A 123 -2.87 -7.96 -0.47
CA ASP A 123 -2.46 -8.62 0.78
C ASP A 123 -3.29 -9.88 1.06
N TRP A 124 -4.61 -9.84 0.79
CA TRP A 124 -5.44 -11.04 0.87
C TRP A 124 -5.16 -12.06 -0.23
N ALA A 125 -4.85 -11.61 -1.44
CA ALA A 125 -4.44 -12.52 -2.51
C ALA A 125 -3.16 -13.29 -2.14
N LEU A 126 -2.17 -12.59 -1.59
CA LEU A 126 -0.92 -13.16 -1.11
C LEU A 126 -1.13 -14.10 0.08
N PHE A 127 -1.98 -13.71 1.04
CA PHE A 127 -2.37 -14.55 2.17
C PHE A 127 -2.97 -15.89 1.70
N ASP A 128 -3.90 -15.84 0.73
CA ASP A 128 -4.53 -17.05 0.19
C ASP A 128 -3.54 -17.93 -0.58
N LEU A 129 -2.64 -17.34 -1.37
CA LEU A 129 -1.59 -18.07 -2.08
C LEU A 129 -0.62 -18.75 -1.12
N TYR A 130 -0.25 -18.08 -0.02
CA TYR A 130 0.55 -18.65 1.05
C TYR A 130 -0.16 -19.84 1.72
N ASN A 131 -1.42 -19.67 2.11
CA ASN A 131 -2.21 -20.76 2.72
C ASN A 131 -2.40 -21.97 1.82
N GLN A 132 -2.41 -21.76 0.49
CA GLN A 132 -2.47 -22.82 -0.51
C GLN A 132 -1.12 -23.51 -0.76
N GLY A 133 -0.03 -23.04 -0.14
CA GLY A 133 1.32 -23.55 -0.38
C GLY A 133 1.90 -23.19 -1.74
N LYS A 134 1.34 -22.17 -2.41
CA LYS A 134 1.81 -21.75 -3.74
C LYS A 134 2.99 -20.82 -3.68
N ILE A 135 3.12 -20.04 -2.62
CA ILE A 135 4.23 -19.09 -2.40
C ILE A 135 4.78 -19.25 -0.98
N SER A 136 6.03 -18.87 -0.79
CA SER A 136 6.67 -18.86 0.53
C SER A 136 6.21 -17.65 1.36
N TYR A 137 6.46 -17.70 2.66
CA TYR A 137 6.19 -16.62 3.60
C TYR A 137 6.94 -15.33 3.19
N ASP A 138 8.24 -15.45 2.90
CA ASP A 138 9.07 -14.31 2.53
C ASP A 138 8.64 -13.69 1.19
N GLU A 139 8.23 -14.52 0.22
CA GLU A 139 7.72 -14.02 -1.06
C GLU A 139 6.40 -13.27 -0.89
N ALA A 140 5.51 -13.75 -0.01
CA ALA A 140 4.28 -13.04 0.32
C ALA A 140 4.55 -11.67 0.94
N LEU A 141 5.43 -11.59 1.97
CA LEU A 141 5.77 -10.33 2.62
C LEU A 141 6.50 -9.35 1.71
N ARG A 142 7.37 -9.86 0.83
CA ARG A 142 8.13 -9.04 -0.13
C ARG A 142 7.24 -8.34 -1.15
N ASN A 143 6.12 -8.96 -1.51
CA ASN A 143 5.17 -8.44 -2.49
C ASN A 143 3.94 -7.76 -1.86
N ALA A 144 3.84 -7.72 -0.52
CA ALA A 144 2.73 -7.12 0.19
C ALA A 144 2.70 -5.59 0.06
N ASP A 145 1.50 -5.03 0.03
CA ASP A 145 1.30 -3.58 0.14
C ASP A 145 1.53 -3.13 1.60
N SER A 146 1.09 -3.93 2.59
CA SER A 146 1.34 -3.75 4.02
C SER A 146 1.91 -5.03 4.63
N ALA A 147 3.26 -5.15 4.63
CA ALA A 147 3.94 -6.33 5.15
C ALA A 147 3.61 -6.62 6.63
N ASN A 148 3.42 -5.56 7.44
CA ASN A 148 3.08 -5.72 8.85
C ASN A 148 1.67 -6.26 9.06
N GLU A 149 0.68 -5.76 8.33
CA GLU A 149 -0.69 -6.28 8.38
C GLU A 149 -0.76 -7.71 7.85
N LEU A 150 -0.07 -7.99 6.74
CA LEU A 150 -0.02 -9.34 6.18
C LEU A 150 0.62 -10.31 7.16
N ARG A 151 1.75 -9.95 7.81
CA ARG A 151 2.41 -10.74 8.84
C ARG A 151 1.45 -11.06 10.00
N LEU A 152 0.77 -10.05 10.51
CA LEU A 152 -0.21 -10.23 11.58
C LEU A 152 -1.35 -11.17 11.17
N ASN A 153 -1.89 -10.99 9.97
CA ASN A 153 -2.93 -11.88 9.44
C ASN A 153 -2.43 -13.31 9.27
N MET A 154 -1.20 -13.51 8.81
CA MET A 154 -0.58 -14.84 8.69
C MET A 154 -0.42 -15.49 10.07
N LYS A 155 0.08 -14.75 11.07
CA LYS A 155 0.24 -15.26 12.44
C LYS A 155 -1.09 -15.66 13.08
N LEU A 156 -2.14 -14.86 12.89
CA LEU A 156 -3.43 -15.06 13.56
C LEU A 156 -4.38 -16.00 12.82
N LYS A 157 -4.34 -16.04 11.49
CA LYS A 157 -5.39 -16.68 10.66
C LYS A 157 -4.86 -17.76 9.73
N SER A 158 -3.53 -17.87 9.55
CA SER A 158 -2.97 -18.85 8.62
C SER A 158 -3.02 -20.26 9.23
N LYS A 159 -3.36 -21.23 8.39
CA LYS A 159 -3.28 -22.67 8.74
C LYS A 159 -1.84 -23.20 8.73
N ARG A 160 -0.92 -22.49 8.07
CA ARG A 160 0.50 -22.89 7.95
C ARG A 160 1.36 -22.34 9.09
N GLY A 161 0.88 -21.30 9.82
CA GLY A 161 1.68 -20.60 10.84
C GLY A 161 2.80 -19.74 10.26
N GLU A 162 3.66 -19.23 11.12
CA GLU A 162 4.93 -18.59 10.74
C GLU A 162 6.01 -19.68 10.60
N PRO A 163 6.89 -19.63 9.58
CA PRO A 163 8.04 -20.51 9.53
C PRO A 163 9.00 -20.17 10.67
N GLU A 164 9.56 -21.19 11.35
CA GLU A 164 10.51 -21.02 12.47
C GLU A 164 11.78 -20.21 12.11
N GLN A 165 12.08 -20.07 10.80
CA GLN A 165 13.19 -19.29 10.28
C GLN A 165 12.71 -18.45 9.08
N SER A 166 12.21 -17.23 9.33
CA SER A 166 12.04 -16.28 8.26
C SER A 166 13.30 -15.42 8.10
N THR A 167 13.83 -15.33 6.87
CA THR A 167 15.01 -14.50 6.53
C THR A 167 14.77 -12.99 6.79
N PHE A 168 13.51 -12.58 6.98
CA PHE A 168 13.11 -11.24 7.40
C PHE A 168 13.12 -11.04 8.92
N GLY A 169 13.56 -12.04 9.70
CA GLY A 169 13.61 -12.01 11.17
C GLY A 169 14.68 -11.11 11.79
N GLY A 170 15.36 -10.27 11.00
CA GLY A 170 16.33 -9.29 11.51
C GLY A 170 15.74 -8.08 12.25
N LEU A 171 14.41 -7.94 12.32
CA LEU A 171 13.68 -6.97 13.13
C LEU A 171 12.58 -7.70 13.90
N SER A 172 12.99 -8.65 14.73
CA SER A 172 12.17 -9.15 15.82
C SER A 172 12.04 -8.00 16.84
N LEU A 173 10.96 -7.24 16.76
CA LEU A 173 10.42 -6.61 17.94
C LEU A 173 9.96 -7.78 18.83
N SER A 174 10.81 -8.17 19.75
CA SER A 174 10.46 -9.04 20.89
C SER A 174 9.42 -8.29 21.72
N ILE A 175 8.14 -8.46 21.40
CA ILE A 175 7.03 -7.83 22.16
C ILE A 175 6.78 -8.61 23.48
N ASP A 176 7.52 -9.67 23.76
CA ASP A 176 7.25 -10.58 24.87
C ASP A 176 8.34 -10.67 25.96
N GLN A 177 9.13 -9.63 26.14
CA GLN A 177 9.81 -9.45 27.43
C GLN A 177 9.68 -7.99 27.80
N GLU A 178 8.85 -7.68 28.78
CA GLU A 178 9.02 -6.44 29.54
C GLU A 178 10.49 -6.38 29.96
N PRO A 179 11.19 -5.27 29.66
CA PRO A 179 12.60 -5.16 30.02
C PRO A 179 12.75 -5.45 31.52
N THR A 180 13.69 -6.30 31.85
CA THR A 180 13.97 -6.61 33.24
C THR A 180 14.26 -5.32 34.02
N PRO A 181 14.00 -5.28 35.34
CA PRO A 181 14.33 -4.09 36.14
C PRO A 181 15.76 -3.60 35.97
N GLU A 182 16.72 -4.51 35.74
CA GLU A 182 18.13 -4.21 35.46
C GLU A 182 18.35 -3.55 34.06
N GLU A 183 17.63 -3.99 33.04
CA GLU A 183 17.69 -3.39 31.71
C GLU A 183 17.03 -2.00 31.67
N VAL A 184 15.94 -1.79 32.44
CA VAL A 184 15.31 -0.47 32.60
C VAL A 184 16.26 0.50 33.30
N GLU A 185 17.02 0.03 34.27
CA GLU A 185 17.99 0.85 35.02
C GLU A 185 19.20 1.18 34.15
N ALA A 186 19.68 0.24 33.34
CA ALA A 186 20.74 0.44 32.35
C ALA A 186 20.35 1.46 31.26
N LEU A 187 19.14 1.36 30.70
CA LEU A 187 18.61 2.33 29.72
C LEU A 187 18.47 3.74 30.32
N ARG A 188 17.98 3.86 31.55
CA ARG A 188 17.92 5.15 32.24
C ARG A 188 19.30 5.74 32.50
N HIS A 189 20.27 4.92 32.84
CA HIS A 189 21.65 5.37 33.04
C HIS A 189 22.29 5.84 31.74
N GLU A 190 22.05 5.15 30.64
CA GLU A 190 22.54 5.54 29.32
C GLU A 190 21.91 6.85 28.82
N GLU A 191 20.60 7.04 29.02
CA GLU A 191 19.91 8.29 28.72
C GLU A 191 20.44 9.45 29.55
N MET A 192 20.69 9.22 30.83
CA MET A 192 21.24 10.25 31.72
C MET A 192 22.66 10.66 31.29
N LEU A 193 23.50 9.72 30.88
CA LEU A 193 24.83 9.99 30.34
C LEU A 193 24.77 10.80 29.04
N LYS A 194 23.85 10.45 28.11
CA LYS A 194 23.62 11.20 26.88
C LYS A 194 23.13 12.62 27.15
N GLN A 195 22.25 12.80 28.13
CA GLN A 195 21.79 14.15 28.52
C GLN A 195 22.93 14.96 29.17
N GLN A 196 23.79 14.36 29.99
CA GLN A 196 24.95 15.06 30.56
C GLN A 196 25.98 15.46 29.51
N GLN A 197 26.23 14.60 28.52
CA GLN A 197 27.13 14.95 27.42
C GLN A 197 26.58 16.13 26.60
N ARG A 198 25.31 16.08 26.23
CA ARG A 198 24.65 17.16 25.47
C ARG A 198 24.64 18.49 26.22
N ARG A 199 24.52 18.44 27.55
CA ARG A 199 24.57 19.64 28.41
C ARG A 199 25.99 20.24 28.43
N ARG A 200 27.03 19.42 28.52
CA ARG A 200 28.44 19.89 28.42
C ARG A 200 28.77 20.49 27.07
N GLU A 201 28.31 19.88 25.98
CA GLU A 201 28.50 20.40 24.63
C GLU A 201 27.85 21.79 24.48
N LEU A 202 26.65 21.99 25.01
CA LEU A 202 25.95 23.28 24.99
C LEU A 202 26.66 24.35 25.86
N GLU A 203 27.19 23.98 27.04
CA GLU A 203 27.94 24.87 27.93
C GLU A 203 29.29 25.28 27.27
N ASP A 204 29.95 24.35 26.58
CA ASP A 204 31.19 24.62 25.85
C ASP A 204 30.95 25.53 24.64
N GLU A 205 29.85 25.31 23.87
CA GLU A 205 29.45 26.20 22.78
C GLU A 205 29.11 27.62 23.27
N GLU A 206 28.45 27.76 24.40
CA GLU A 206 28.09 29.04 24.97
C GLU A 206 29.33 29.81 25.47
N LEU A 207 30.26 29.09 26.11
CA LEU A 207 31.55 29.60 26.50
C LEU A 207 32.41 30.06 25.31
N ALA A 208 32.41 29.29 24.22
CA ALA A 208 33.09 29.64 22.98
C ALA A 208 32.52 30.95 22.38
N ARG A 209 31.19 31.07 22.28
CA ARG A 209 30.51 32.30 21.82
C ARG A 209 30.79 33.53 22.70
N LEU A 210 30.88 33.34 24.00
CA LEU A 210 31.25 34.44 24.94
C LEU A 210 32.69 34.91 24.78
N ARG A 211 33.62 33.99 24.49
CA ARG A 211 35.05 34.31 24.20
C ARG A 211 35.20 35.07 22.89
N GLU A 212 34.47 34.67 21.85
CA GLU A 212 34.47 35.39 20.56
C GLU A 212 33.90 36.80 20.68
N ARG A 213 32.82 36.97 21.45
CA ARG A 213 32.25 38.32 21.70
C ARG A 213 33.21 39.23 22.49
N LYS A 214 34.05 38.69 23.39
CA LYS A 214 35.06 39.49 24.11
C LYS A 214 36.31 39.78 23.29
N ALA A 215 36.57 39.02 22.23
CA ALA A 215 37.74 39.24 21.35
C ALA A 215 37.44 40.28 20.24
N ASN A 216 36.15 40.50 19.91
CA ASN A 216 35.69 41.39 18.83
C ASN A 216 35.09 42.74 19.32
N GLY A 217 35.19 43.07 20.61
CA GLY A 217 34.79 44.33 21.22
C GLY A 217 35.97 44.97 21.96
#